data_16d819c70489a134172c9eb7432db440
#
_entry.id   16d819c70489a134172c9eb7432db440
#
_cell.length_a   1.000
_cell.length_b   1.000
_cell.length_c   1.000
_cell.angle_alpha   90.00
_cell.angle_beta   90.00
_cell.angle_gamma   90.00
#
_symmetry.space_group_name_H-M   'P 1'
#
loop_
_entity.id
_entity.type
_entity.pdbx_description
1 polymer ?
#
loop_
_entity_poly.entity_id
_entity_poly.type
_entity_poly.pdbx_seq_one_letter_code
_entity_poly.pdbx_strand_id
1 'polypeptide(L)'
;MSPHPLAAVLDAAVAGSFPPADGVTELLPPDPWGWSAVVALTGHAYVLADVTRAVLDDLGADGYGGASHPDVLRCIAGPGGEIGSLDAMLVGRGETGPLLPRCDDRDDHPRVQRARDHRRDVEVFGDDAGLVVLGRGLAGRREMAVELLDPAAGGGAGHGRRLIRAGLAALAPGEPVWAQVSPGNAQSLRAFLACGFVPIGSEVLIRPAPAAG
;
A
#
# COMPACT_ATOMS: atom_id res chain seq x y z
N MET A 1 -11.05 -19.47 -0.22
CA MET A 1 -11.51 -18.30 0.57
C MET A 1 -12.09 -17.29 -0.37
N SER A 2 -13.24 -16.70 -0.04
CA SER A 2 -13.79 -15.58 -0.81
C SER A 2 -12.84 -14.37 -0.74
N PRO A 3 -12.74 -13.54 -1.80
CA PRO A 3 -11.95 -12.33 -1.76
C PRO A 3 -12.49 -11.36 -0.70
N HIS A 4 -11.60 -10.57 -0.10
CA HIS A 4 -12.00 -9.54 0.87
C HIS A 4 -12.87 -8.47 0.18
N PRO A 5 -13.93 -7.92 0.85
CA PRO A 5 -14.82 -6.94 0.22
C PRO A 5 -14.09 -5.71 -0.37
N LEU A 6 -13.03 -5.23 0.29
CA LEU A 6 -12.22 -4.13 -0.22
C LEU A 6 -11.60 -4.44 -1.61
N ALA A 7 -11.35 -5.71 -1.95
CA ALA A 7 -10.76 -6.05 -3.25
C ALA A 7 -11.61 -5.54 -4.42
N ALA A 8 -12.94 -5.72 -4.35
CA ALA A 8 -13.85 -5.23 -5.38
C ALA A 8 -13.84 -3.70 -5.50
N VAL A 9 -13.71 -2.99 -4.39
CA VAL A 9 -13.59 -1.52 -4.37
C VAL A 9 -12.29 -1.08 -5.06
N LEU A 10 -11.19 -1.75 -4.73
CA LEU A 10 -9.88 -1.45 -5.34
C LEU A 10 -9.88 -1.74 -6.84
N ASP A 11 -10.47 -2.85 -7.27
CA ASP A 11 -10.60 -3.21 -8.69
C ASP A 11 -11.45 -2.19 -9.46
N ALA A 12 -12.54 -1.71 -8.87
CA ALA A 12 -13.36 -0.65 -9.44
C ALA A 12 -12.57 0.66 -9.57
N ALA A 13 -11.81 1.04 -8.55
CA ALA A 13 -10.97 2.25 -8.56
C ALA A 13 -9.87 2.17 -9.64
N VAL A 14 -9.25 0.99 -9.83
CA VAL A 14 -8.29 0.73 -10.93
C VAL A 14 -8.94 0.88 -12.31
N ALA A 15 -10.23 0.58 -12.43
CA ALA A 15 -11.01 0.78 -13.63
C ALA A 15 -11.53 2.23 -13.80
N GLY A 16 -11.23 3.13 -12.85
CA GLY A 16 -11.67 4.53 -12.86
C GLY A 16 -13.06 4.76 -12.27
N SER A 17 -13.66 3.74 -11.65
CA SER A 17 -14.94 3.85 -10.96
C SER A 17 -14.71 4.02 -9.46
N PHE A 18 -14.97 5.21 -8.95
CA PHE A 18 -14.78 5.56 -7.54
C PHE A 18 -16.10 5.56 -6.78
N PRO A 19 -16.07 5.36 -5.44
CA PRO A 19 -17.24 5.58 -4.60
C PRO A 19 -17.70 7.05 -4.69
N PRO A 20 -18.96 7.35 -4.33
CA PRO A 20 -19.43 8.73 -4.26
C PRO A 20 -18.64 9.53 -3.21
N ALA A 21 -18.45 10.83 -3.45
CA ALA A 21 -17.83 11.73 -2.47
C ALA A 21 -18.90 12.19 -1.45
N ASP A 22 -19.37 11.28 -0.61
CA ASP A 22 -20.54 11.46 0.28
C ASP A 22 -20.19 11.62 1.76
N GLY A 23 -18.89 11.60 2.09
CA GLY A 23 -18.40 11.67 3.47
C GLY A 23 -18.60 10.40 4.28
N VAL A 24 -19.13 9.34 3.68
CA VAL A 24 -19.42 8.09 4.40
C VAL A 24 -18.13 7.35 4.75
N THR A 25 -18.13 6.71 5.93
CA THR A 25 -17.15 5.72 6.33
C THR A 25 -17.82 4.36 6.36
N GLU A 26 -17.34 3.41 5.58
CA GLU A 26 -17.79 2.02 5.62
C GLU A 26 -16.90 1.18 6.52
N LEU A 27 -17.53 0.39 7.42
CA LEU A 27 -16.80 -0.57 8.24
C LEU A 27 -16.79 -1.94 7.54
N LEU A 28 -15.59 -2.46 7.30
CA LEU A 28 -15.33 -3.77 6.72
C LEU A 28 -14.63 -4.68 7.75
N PRO A 29 -14.71 -6.00 7.60
CA PRO A 29 -13.95 -6.89 8.47
C PRO A 29 -12.44 -6.61 8.35
N PRO A 30 -11.63 -6.93 9.38
CA PRO A 30 -10.18 -6.89 9.28
C PRO A 30 -9.65 -7.76 8.13
N ASP A 31 -8.48 -7.40 7.60
CA ASP A 31 -7.81 -8.23 6.59
C ASP A 31 -7.50 -9.62 7.17
N PRO A 32 -7.71 -10.73 6.42
CA PRO A 32 -7.49 -12.08 6.91
C PRO A 32 -6.06 -12.36 7.39
N TRP A 33 -5.11 -11.50 7.07
CA TRP A 33 -3.72 -11.62 7.50
C TRP A 33 -3.39 -10.81 8.76
N GLY A 34 -4.43 -10.32 9.45
CA GLY A 34 -4.30 -9.64 10.73
C GLY A 34 -4.01 -8.13 10.62
N TRP A 35 -4.15 -7.55 9.45
CA TRP A 35 -4.06 -6.11 9.28
C TRP A 35 -5.43 -5.44 9.46
N SER A 36 -5.44 -4.34 10.18
CA SER A 36 -6.46 -3.30 10.08
C SER A 36 -5.96 -2.19 9.16
N ALA A 37 -6.89 -1.42 8.60
CA ALA A 37 -6.52 -0.35 7.70
C ALA A 37 -7.62 0.73 7.65
N VAL A 38 -7.20 1.94 7.32
CA VAL A 38 -8.09 2.99 6.83
C VAL A 38 -7.71 3.29 5.39
N VAL A 39 -8.65 3.17 4.47
CA VAL A 39 -8.48 3.45 3.04
C VAL A 39 -9.47 4.54 2.65
N ALA A 40 -8.99 5.68 2.13
CA ALA A 40 -9.83 6.79 1.70
C ALA A 40 -9.71 7.01 0.20
N LEU A 41 -10.87 7.05 -0.47
CA LEU A 41 -11.03 7.23 -1.91
C LEU A 41 -12.05 8.35 -2.18
N THR A 42 -11.60 9.48 -2.71
CA THR A 42 -12.49 10.54 -3.24
C THR A 42 -13.59 11.01 -2.26
N GLY A 43 -13.26 11.19 -0.97
CA GLY A 43 -14.23 11.66 0.02
C GLY A 43 -15.17 10.56 0.56
N HIS A 44 -14.77 9.28 0.41
CA HIS A 44 -15.36 8.10 1.02
C HIS A 44 -14.26 7.28 1.68
N ALA A 45 -14.50 6.70 2.85
CA ALA A 45 -13.50 5.92 3.57
C ALA A 45 -13.99 4.51 3.88
N TYR A 46 -13.05 3.57 3.87
CA TYR A 46 -13.23 2.18 4.31
C TYR A 46 -12.34 1.94 5.52
N VAL A 47 -12.93 1.50 6.61
CA VAL A 47 -12.21 1.11 7.83
C VAL A 47 -12.28 -0.40 7.95
N LEU A 48 -11.13 -1.04 7.89
CA LEU A 48 -10.96 -2.49 8.09
C LEU A 48 -10.54 -2.71 9.53
N ALA A 49 -11.44 -3.03 10.42
CA ALA A 49 -11.13 -3.17 11.84
C ALA A 49 -12.20 -3.97 12.58
N ASP A 50 -11.81 -4.53 13.73
CA ASP A 50 -12.73 -5.13 14.70
C ASP A 50 -13.17 -4.07 15.72
N VAL A 51 -13.95 -3.11 15.24
CA VAL A 51 -14.58 -2.05 16.05
C VAL A 51 -16.05 -1.93 15.68
N THR A 52 -16.85 -1.22 16.46
CA THR A 52 -18.26 -1.00 16.12
C THR A 52 -18.44 0.30 15.33
N ARG A 53 -19.51 0.37 14.55
CA ARG A 53 -19.88 1.59 13.84
C ARG A 53 -20.08 2.77 14.80
N ALA A 54 -20.73 2.52 15.95
CA ALA A 54 -20.98 3.56 16.97
C ALA A 54 -19.68 4.21 17.47
N VAL A 55 -18.63 3.40 17.67
CA VAL A 55 -17.29 3.93 18.08
C VAL A 55 -16.71 4.84 17.02
N LEU A 56 -16.82 4.48 15.72
CA LEU A 56 -16.33 5.33 14.65
C LEU A 56 -17.13 6.63 14.54
N ASP A 57 -18.45 6.57 14.71
CA ASP A 57 -19.33 7.75 14.68
C ASP A 57 -19.02 8.68 15.86
N ASP A 58 -18.84 8.16 17.07
CA ASP A 58 -18.47 8.92 18.28
C ASP A 58 -17.11 9.62 18.14
N LEU A 59 -16.18 9.03 17.39
CA LEU A 59 -14.87 9.60 17.09
C LEU A 59 -14.87 10.56 15.89
N GLY A 60 -16.00 10.75 15.25
CA GLY A 60 -16.17 11.63 14.10
C GLY A 60 -15.47 11.12 12.83
N ALA A 61 -15.39 9.79 12.65
CA ALA A 61 -14.81 9.21 11.45
C ALA A 61 -15.69 9.50 10.22
N ASP A 62 -15.11 10.16 9.23
CA ASP A 62 -15.75 10.50 7.97
C ASP A 62 -14.85 10.24 6.76
N GLY A 63 -15.42 10.31 5.56
CA GLY A 63 -14.71 10.14 4.29
C GLY A 63 -13.83 11.33 3.90
N TYR A 64 -13.90 12.45 4.61
CA TYR A 64 -13.14 13.68 4.31
C TYR A 64 -11.87 13.84 5.15
N GLY A 65 -11.44 12.78 5.82
CA GLY A 65 -10.19 12.74 6.60
C GLY A 65 -10.40 12.34 8.05
N GLY A 66 -11.62 12.42 8.59
CA GLY A 66 -11.95 12.00 9.95
C GLY A 66 -11.60 10.55 10.23
N ALA A 67 -11.78 9.65 9.27
CA ALA A 67 -11.39 8.24 9.41
C ALA A 67 -9.88 8.04 9.65
N SER A 68 -9.03 8.97 9.18
CA SER A 68 -7.57 8.96 9.42
C SER A 68 -7.15 9.85 10.58
N HIS A 69 -8.10 10.36 11.39
CA HIS A 69 -7.75 11.14 12.57
C HIS A 69 -6.97 10.28 13.59
N PRO A 70 -5.95 10.84 14.27
CA PRO A 70 -5.13 10.08 15.22
C PRO A 70 -5.93 9.32 16.29
N ASP A 71 -7.05 9.84 16.75
CA ASP A 71 -7.86 9.18 17.78
C ASP A 71 -8.59 7.94 17.21
N VAL A 72 -9.05 8.00 15.96
CA VAL A 72 -9.61 6.83 15.25
C VAL A 72 -8.53 5.77 15.06
N LEU A 73 -7.35 6.16 14.56
CA LEU A 73 -6.23 5.24 14.34
C LEU A 73 -5.76 4.57 15.64
N ARG A 74 -5.68 5.33 16.75
CA ARG A 74 -5.33 4.79 18.08
C ARG A 74 -6.40 3.83 18.61
N CYS A 75 -7.68 4.16 18.40
CA CYS A 75 -8.77 3.28 18.77
C CYS A 75 -8.68 1.94 18.04
N ILE A 76 -8.42 1.95 16.73
CA ILE A 76 -8.26 0.75 15.91
C ILE A 76 -7.02 -0.06 16.33
N ALA A 77 -5.89 0.60 16.58
CA ALA A 77 -4.65 -0.04 16.97
C ALA A 77 -4.73 -0.69 18.35
N GLY A 78 -5.47 -0.09 19.24
CA GLY A 78 -5.48 -0.48 20.66
C GLY A 78 -4.16 -0.18 21.38
N PRO A 79 -4.12 -0.40 22.71
CA PRO A 79 -2.92 -0.21 23.50
C PRO A 79 -1.79 -1.13 23.05
N GLY A 80 -0.66 -0.58 22.60
CA GLY A 80 0.50 -1.35 22.13
C GLY A 80 0.42 -1.80 20.67
N GLY A 81 -0.64 -1.47 19.94
CA GLY A 81 -0.69 -1.67 18.49
C GLY A 81 0.17 -0.66 17.72
N GLU A 82 0.52 -1.00 16.50
CA GLU A 82 1.37 -0.18 15.62
C GLU A 82 0.53 0.52 14.55
N ILE A 83 0.75 1.82 14.39
CA ILE A 83 0.11 2.63 13.35
C ILE A 83 1.18 2.98 12.31
N GLY A 84 0.94 2.61 11.06
CA GLY A 84 1.79 2.96 9.94
C GLY A 84 1.71 4.44 9.55
N SER A 85 2.42 4.80 8.50
CA SER A 85 2.30 6.14 7.89
C SER A 85 0.98 6.27 7.12
N LEU A 86 0.50 7.51 7.02
CA LEU A 86 -0.49 7.85 6.00
C LEU A 86 0.25 7.91 4.66
N ASP A 87 -0.07 6.99 3.76
CA ASP A 87 0.57 6.88 2.46
C ASP A 87 -0.40 7.23 1.32
N ALA A 88 0.11 7.88 0.30
CA ALA A 88 -0.58 7.99 -0.98
C ALA A 88 -0.60 6.62 -1.65
N MET A 89 -1.79 6.16 -2.05
CA MET A 89 -1.96 4.95 -2.84
C MET A 89 -1.86 5.29 -4.32
N LEU A 90 -0.93 4.64 -4.98
CA LEU A 90 -0.71 4.76 -6.41
C LEU A 90 -0.94 3.42 -7.10
N VAL A 91 -1.45 3.43 -8.31
CA VAL A 91 -1.59 2.23 -9.14
C VAL A 91 -0.89 2.40 -10.48
N GLY A 92 -0.10 1.40 -10.86
CA GLY A 92 0.51 1.23 -12.18
C GLY A 92 0.02 -0.06 -12.82
N ARG A 93 0.48 -0.32 -14.05
CA ARG A 93 0.14 -1.54 -14.79
C ARG A 93 1.40 -2.19 -15.33
N GLY A 94 1.44 -3.51 -15.29
CA GLY A 94 2.51 -4.29 -15.91
C GLY A 94 2.70 -3.89 -17.38
N GLU A 95 3.96 -3.82 -17.79
CA GLU A 95 4.35 -3.44 -19.15
C GLU A 95 5.47 -4.36 -19.65
N THR A 96 5.69 -4.42 -20.94
CA THR A 96 6.86 -5.11 -21.51
C THR A 96 8.10 -4.25 -21.34
N GLY A 97 9.21 -4.87 -20.88
CA GLY A 97 10.44 -4.13 -20.64
C GLY A 97 11.61 -5.01 -20.18
N PRO A 98 12.75 -4.42 -19.89
CA PRO A 98 13.90 -5.15 -19.38
C PRO A 98 13.62 -5.62 -17.93
N LEU A 99 13.92 -6.89 -17.68
CA LEU A 99 13.83 -7.51 -16.38
C LEU A 99 15.12 -7.30 -15.58
N LEU A 100 14.98 -7.25 -14.27
CA LEU A 100 16.11 -7.42 -13.35
C LEU A 100 16.24 -8.89 -12.94
N PRO A 101 17.43 -9.36 -12.60
CA PRO A 101 17.60 -10.69 -12.06
C PRO A 101 16.83 -10.87 -10.75
N ARG A 102 16.34 -12.08 -10.50
CA ARG A 102 15.79 -12.45 -9.22
C ARG A 102 16.90 -12.55 -8.19
N CYS A 103 16.66 -12.02 -7.00
CA CYS A 103 17.59 -12.05 -5.88
C CYS A 103 17.07 -12.96 -4.77
N ASP A 104 17.69 -14.12 -4.59
CA ASP A 104 17.33 -15.05 -3.52
C ASP A 104 18.25 -14.91 -2.30
N ASP A 105 19.24 -14.01 -2.37
CA ASP A 105 20.29 -13.77 -1.37
C ASP A 105 20.12 -12.47 -0.57
N ARG A 106 18.93 -11.84 -0.63
CA ARG A 106 18.64 -10.53 0.00
C ARG A 106 17.67 -10.63 1.17
N ASP A 107 17.51 -11.80 1.77
CA ASP A 107 16.53 -12.06 2.82
C ASP A 107 16.75 -11.24 4.09
N ASP A 108 17.98 -10.89 4.40
CA ASP A 108 18.38 -10.07 5.54
C ASP A 108 18.29 -8.55 5.26
N HIS A 109 18.00 -8.14 4.02
CA HIS A 109 17.84 -6.72 3.71
C HIS A 109 16.57 -6.15 4.38
N PRO A 110 16.65 -4.99 5.10
CA PRO A 110 15.50 -4.45 5.86
C PRO A 110 14.24 -4.24 5.02
N ARG A 111 14.38 -3.84 3.74
CA ARG A 111 13.24 -3.69 2.81
C ARG A 111 12.55 -5.02 2.53
N VAL A 112 13.32 -6.09 2.38
CA VAL A 112 12.80 -7.44 2.11
C VAL A 112 12.12 -8.00 3.36
N GLN A 113 12.74 -7.87 4.53
CA GLN A 113 12.15 -8.27 5.81
C GLN A 113 10.82 -7.54 6.03
N ARG A 114 10.79 -6.20 5.90
CA ARG A 114 9.55 -5.43 6.00
C ARG A 114 8.50 -5.90 4.98
N ALA A 115 8.89 -6.23 3.77
CA ALA A 115 7.94 -6.73 2.78
C ALA A 115 7.35 -8.08 3.19
N ARG A 116 8.13 -9.00 3.73
CA ARG A 116 7.67 -10.31 4.22
C ARG A 116 6.76 -10.21 5.45
N ASP A 117 6.97 -9.19 6.28
CA ASP A 117 6.09 -8.91 7.42
C ASP A 117 4.71 -8.40 7.00
N HIS A 118 4.63 -7.71 5.84
CA HIS A 118 3.42 -7.01 5.39
C HIS A 118 2.75 -7.66 4.19
N ARG A 119 3.43 -8.58 3.49
CA ARG A 119 2.98 -9.16 2.21
C ARG A 119 3.24 -10.66 2.18
N ARG A 120 2.47 -11.35 1.36
CA ARG A 120 2.68 -12.75 0.98
C ARG A 120 3.23 -12.85 -0.43
N ASP A 121 3.71 -14.03 -0.80
CA ASP A 121 4.25 -14.32 -2.14
C ASP A 121 5.28 -13.28 -2.57
N VAL A 122 6.21 -12.97 -1.66
CA VAL A 122 7.24 -11.95 -1.87
C VAL A 122 8.29 -12.43 -2.85
N GLU A 123 8.48 -11.67 -3.90
CA GLU A 123 9.52 -11.85 -4.92
C GLU A 123 10.44 -10.64 -4.92
N VAL A 124 11.74 -10.88 -4.98
CA VAL A 124 12.76 -9.83 -4.97
C VAL A 124 13.54 -9.86 -6.26
N PHE A 125 13.69 -8.71 -6.89
CA PHE A 125 14.50 -8.49 -8.08
C PHE A 125 15.45 -7.34 -7.82
N GLY A 126 16.64 -7.35 -8.40
CA GLY A 126 17.57 -6.26 -8.18
C GLY A 126 18.92 -6.43 -8.83
N ASP A 127 19.74 -5.41 -8.64
CA ASP A 127 21.16 -5.36 -9.02
C ASP A 127 21.91 -4.49 -8.00
N ASP A 128 23.14 -4.07 -8.36
CA ASP A 128 23.99 -3.23 -7.49
C ASP A 128 23.39 -1.84 -7.22
N ALA A 129 22.44 -1.36 -8.03
CA ALA A 129 21.83 -0.05 -7.86
C ALA A 129 20.59 -0.07 -6.94
N GLY A 130 19.90 -1.22 -6.83
CA GLY A 130 18.71 -1.29 -5.98
C GLY A 130 17.88 -2.54 -6.13
N LEU A 131 16.80 -2.55 -5.35
CA LEU A 131 15.87 -3.67 -5.25
C LEU A 131 14.46 -3.25 -5.68
N VAL A 132 13.76 -4.21 -6.29
CA VAL A 132 12.32 -4.19 -6.50
C VAL A 132 11.74 -5.37 -5.72
N VAL A 133 10.74 -5.10 -4.91
CA VAL A 133 10.05 -6.13 -4.15
C VAL A 133 8.60 -6.14 -4.57
N LEU A 134 8.13 -7.27 -5.05
CA LEU A 134 6.72 -7.53 -5.38
C LEU A 134 6.13 -8.48 -4.35
N GLY A 135 4.84 -8.33 -4.05
CA GLY A 135 4.15 -9.23 -3.13
C GLY A 135 2.64 -8.99 -3.14
N ARG A 136 1.89 -9.77 -2.36
CA ARG A 136 0.45 -9.59 -2.16
C ARG A 136 0.21 -8.98 -0.78
N GLY A 137 -0.33 -7.76 -0.75
CA GLY A 137 -0.62 -7.00 0.46
C GLY A 137 -2.11 -6.95 0.77
N LEU A 138 -2.57 -5.82 1.29
CA LEU A 138 -3.93 -5.58 1.77
C LEU A 138 -4.98 -6.03 0.76
N ALA A 139 -5.98 -6.79 1.23
CA ALA A 139 -7.04 -7.37 0.41
C ALA A 139 -6.55 -8.25 -0.76
N GLY A 140 -5.30 -8.73 -0.72
CA GLY A 140 -4.69 -9.58 -1.75
C GLY A 140 -4.17 -8.86 -2.99
N ARG A 141 -4.22 -7.53 -3.04
CA ARG A 141 -3.73 -6.75 -4.17
C ARG A 141 -2.22 -6.94 -4.40
N ARG A 142 -1.77 -6.89 -5.66
CA ARG A 142 -0.35 -6.93 -5.99
C ARG A 142 0.30 -5.60 -5.61
N GLU A 143 1.39 -5.63 -4.87
CA GLU A 143 2.08 -4.43 -4.39
C GLU A 143 3.56 -4.43 -4.80
N MET A 144 4.08 -3.24 -5.07
CA MET A 144 5.47 -2.99 -5.43
C MET A 144 6.12 -2.05 -4.41
N ALA A 145 7.34 -2.37 -4.00
CA ALA A 145 8.23 -1.45 -3.32
C ALA A 145 9.58 -1.41 -4.03
N VAL A 146 10.25 -0.27 -4.00
CA VAL A 146 11.60 -0.09 -4.55
C VAL A 146 12.53 0.49 -3.49
N GLU A 147 13.80 0.13 -3.57
CA GLU A 147 14.84 0.65 -2.70
C GLU A 147 16.11 0.91 -3.50
N LEU A 148 16.72 2.08 -3.34
CA LEU A 148 18.06 2.37 -3.85
C LEU A 148 19.08 1.92 -2.81
N LEU A 149 20.08 1.13 -3.21
CA LEU A 149 21.13 0.66 -2.29
C LEU A 149 22.12 1.78 -1.95
N ASP A 150 22.31 2.74 -2.87
CA ASP A 150 23.06 3.97 -2.61
C ASP A 150 22.20 5.18 -2.99
N PRO A 151 21.43 5.74 -2.05
CA PRO A 151 20.61 6.93 -2.31
C PRO A 151 21.44 8.17 -2.70
N ALA A 152 22.70 8.27 -2.25
CA ALA A 152 23.55 9.39 -2.54
C ALA A 152 24.09 9.35 -3.99
N ALA A 153 24.42 8.18 -4.50
CA ALA A 153 24.81 7.99 -5.90
C ALA A 153 23.62 8.07 -6.88
N GLY A 154 22.41 7.76 -6.38
CA GLY A 154 21.18 7.69 -7.20
C GLY A 154 20.44 9.00 -7.37
N GLY A 155 20.77 10.06 -6.64
CA GLY A 155 20.09 11.34 -6.68
C GLY A 155 20.11 11.98 -8.07
N GLY A 156 18.99 11.88 -8.81
CA GLY A 156 18.84 12.49 -10.15
C GLY A 156 19.26 11.62 -11.33
N ALA A 157 19.95 10.49 -11.14
CA ALA A 157 20.41 9.64 -12.24
C ALA A 157 19.34 8.72 -12.87
N GLY A 158 18.09 8.77 -12.39
CA GLY A 158 16.99 7.98 -12.95
C GLY A 158 16.92 6.52 -12.49
N HIS A 159 17.78 6.09 -11.55
CA HIS A 159 17.82 4.71 -11.05
C HIS A 159 16.48 4.27 -10.46
N GLY A 160 15.79 5.10 -9.66
CA GLY A 160 14.48 4.77 -9.11
C GLY A 160 13.45 4.49 -10.21
N ARG A 161 13.41 5.29 -11.28
CA ARG A 161 12.50 5.06 -12.42
C ARG A 161 12.86 3.78 -13.18
N ARG A 162 14.15 3.47 -13.32
CA ARG A 162 14.61 2.21 -13.92
C ARG A 162 14.12 1.00 -13.12
N LEU A 163 14.27 1.05 -11.80
CA LEU A 163 13.78 -0.02 -10.90
C LEU A 163 12.26 -0.19 -11.00
N ILE A 164 11.49 0.91 -10.96
CA ILE A 164 10.03 0.86 -11.08
C ILE A 164 9.63 0.21 -12.41
N ARG A 165 10.22 0.62 -13.55
CA ARG A 165 9.92 0.02 -14.86
C ARG A 165 10.29 -1.46 -14.92
N ALA A 166 11.44 -1.84 -14.35
CA ALA A 166 11.79 -3.25 -14.27
C ALA A 166 10.80 -4.06 -13.41
N GLY A 167 10.28 -3.47 -12.34
CA GLY A 167 9.20 -4.06 -11.55
C GLY A 167 7.89 -4.20 -12.34
N LEU A 168 7.53 -3.22 -13.17
CA LEU A 168 6.38 -3.31 -14.06
C LEU A 168 6.59 -4.40 -15.12
N ALA A 169 7.81 -4.56 -15.62
CA ALA A 169 8.14 -5.61 -16.60
C ALA A 169 8.11 -7.04 -16.01
N ALA A 170 8.20 -7.19 -14.69
CA ALA A 170 8.08 -8.47 -14.01
C ALA A 170 6.62 -8.94 -13.82
N LEU A 171 5.64 -8.13 -14.21
CA LEU A 171 4.21 -8.43 -14.14
C LEU A 171 3.65 -8.78 -15.51
N ALA A 172 2.49 -9.43 -15.52
CA ALA A 172 1.76 -9.62 -16.78
C ALA A 172 1.37 -8.24 -17.37
N PRO A 173 1.44 -8.07 -18.71
CA PRO A 173 1.01 -6.81 -19.33
C PRO A 173 -0.43 -6.43 -18.94
N GLY A 174 -0.59 -5.21 -18.44
CA GLY A 174 -1.87 -4.70 -17.97
C GLY A 174 -2.25 -5.10 -16.53
N GLU A 175 -1.53 -6.01 -15.87
CA GLU A 175 -1.76 -6.40 -14.48
C GLU A 175 -1.60 -5.16 -13.56
N PRO A 176 -2.60 -4.83 -12.73
CA PRO A 176 -2.49 -3.71 -11.81
C PRO A 176 -1.50 -4.01 -10.68
N VAL A 177 -0.71 -3.02 -10.33
CA VAL A 177 0.20 -3.07 -9.18
C VAL A 177 0.12 -1.78 -8.38
N TRP A 178 0.09 -1.93 -7.07
CA TRP A 178 -0.07 -0.84 -6.13
C TRP A 178 1.27 -0.45 -5.51
N ALA A 179 1.44 0.84 -5.26
CA ALA A 179 2.56 1.36 -4.49
C ALA A 179 2.02 2.31 -3.41
N GLN A 180 2.55 2.18 -2.20
CA GLN A 180 2.28 3.06 -1.08
C GLN A 180 3.49 3.97 -0.92
N VAL A 181 3.25 5.28 -0.97
CA VAL A 181 4.33 6.28 -0.88
C VAL A 181 3.95 7.35 0.12
N SER A 182 4.76 7.52 1.15
CA SER A 182 4.57 8.63 2.09
C SER A 182 4.57 9.98 1.36
N PRO A 183 3.59 10.85 1.61
CA PRO A 183 3.51 12.19 1.00
C PRO A 183 4.77 13.03 1.19
N GLY A 184 5.49 12.82 2.30
CA GLY A 184 6.78 13.47 2.56
C GLY A 184 7.93 12.99 1.64
N ASN A 185 7.78 11.84 0.96
CA ASN A 185 8.76 11.32 0.02
C ASN A 185 8.47 11.78 -1.41
N ALA A 186 8.62 13.08 -1.65
CA ALA A 186 8.35 13.69 -2.94
C ALA A 186 9.20 13.09 -4.08
N GLN A 187 10.40 12.59 -3.78
CA GLN A 187 11.28 11.98 -4.76
C GLN A 187 10.69 10.65 -5.28
N SER A 188 10.23 9.79 -4.38
CA SER A 188 9.55 8.54 -4.76
C SER A 188 8.23 8.81 -5.46
N LEU A 189 7.40 9.73 -4.96
CA LEU A 189 6.15 10.12 -5.62
C LEU A 189 6.39 10.51 -7.08
N ARG A 190 7.34 11.43 -7.33
CA ARG A 190 7.68 11.87 -8.69
C ARG A 190 8.22 10.74 -9.56
N ALA A 191 8.96 9.78 -8.98
CA ALA A 191 9.48 8.65 -9.73
C ALA A 191 8.37 7.70 -10.18
N PHE A 192 7.43 7.34 -9.29
CA PHE A 192 6.28 6.51 -9.61
C PHE A 192 5.35 7.18 -10.63
N LEU A 193 5.00 8.45 -10.43
CA LEU A 193 4.17 9.22 -11.38
C LEU A 193 4.83 9.29 -12.77
N ALA A 194 6.15 9.50 -12.85
CA ALA A 194 6.89 9.50 -14.12
C ALA A 194 6.97 8.12 -14.81
N CYS A 195 6.64 7.06 -14.10
CA CYS A 195 6.52 5.69 -14.63
C CYS A 195 5.05 5.29 -14.89
N GLY A 196 4.13 6.24 -14.97
CA GLY A 196 2.73 6.00 -15.34
C GLY A 196 1.83 5.56 -14.20
N PHE A 197 2.31 5.57 -12.95
CA PHE A 197 1.43 5.37 -11.81
C PHE A 197 0.50 6.58 -11.65
N VAL A 198 -0.74 6.30 -11.25
CA VAL A 198 -1.74 7.33 -10.96
C VAL A 198 -2.19 7.26 -9.51
N PRO A 199 -2.43 8.41 -8.84
CA PRO A 199 -2.94 8.41 -7.48
C PRO A 199 -4.40 7.94 -7.47
N ILE A 200 -4.73 7.07 -6.51
CA ILE A 200 -6.08 6.52 -6.32
C ILE A 200 -6.70 7.02 -5.02
N GLY A 201 -5.91 7.19 -3.97
CA GLY A 201 -6.39 7.59 -2.67
C GLY A 201 -5.28 7.59 -1.65
N SER A 202 -5.62 7.35 -0.40
CA SER A 202 -4.66 7.21 0.70
C SER A 202 -4.99 6.03 1.59
N GLU A 203 -3.99 5.54 2.33
CA GLU A 203 -4.19 4.50 3.32
C GLU A 203 -3.30 4.66 4.53
N VAL A 204 -3.76 4.10 5.66
CA VAL A 204 -2.95 3.81 6.84
C VAL A 204 -3.11 2.34 7.15
N LEU A 205 -2.00 1.60 7.18
CA LEU A 205 -1.97 0.23 7.67
C LEU A 205 -1.78 0.24 9.19
N ILE A 206 -2.50 -0.62 9.88
CA ILE A 206 -2.49 -0.71 11.33
C ILE A 206 -2.30 -2.19 11.70
N ARG A 207 -1.37 -2.46 12.62
CA ARG A 207 -1.24 -3.76 13.27
C ARG A 207 -1.83 -3.65 14.66
N PRO A 208 -3.05 -4.14 14.89
CA PRO A 208 -3.66 -4.12 16.22
C PRO A 208 -2.79 -4.89 17.22
N ALA A 209 -2.83 -4.45 18.48
CA ALA A 209 -2.25 -5.24 19.55
C ALA A 209 -2.92 -6.62 19.60
N PRO A 210 -2.17 -7.69 19.94
CA PRO A 210 -2.79 -8.98 20.21
C PRO A 210 -3.88 -8.83 21.27
N ALA A 211 -5.02 -9.51 21.08
CA ALA A 211 -6.07 -9.53 22.09
C ALA A 211 -5.46 -10.01 23.41
N ALA A 212 -5.69 -9.25 24.49
CA ALA A 212 -5.32 -9.69 25.82
C ALA A 212 -6.09 -10.98 26.09
N GLY A 213 -5.36 -12.10 26.23
CA GLY A 213 -5.92 -13.41 26.54
C GLY A 213 -6.49 -13.49 27.94
#